data_143c50e67da0b6ecb031a73c04e6a67b
#
_entry.id   143c50e67da0b6ecb031a73c04e6a67b
#
_cell.length_a   1.000
_cell.length_b   1.000
_cell.length_c   1.000
_cell.angle_alpha   90.00
_cell.angle_beta   90.00
_cell.angle_gamma   90.00
#
_symmetry.space_group_name_H-M   'P 1'
#
loop_
_entity.id
_entity.type
_entity.pdbx_description
1 polymer ?
#
loop_
_entity_poly.entity_id
_entity_poly.type
_entity_poly.pdbx_seq_one_letter_code
_entity_poly.pdbx_strand_id
1 'polypeptide(L)' 'MGEKRDRDVEKVYSVSEFVAKLRRLADALETGERFEIQVAGERIYVPARAEFNVEHEREGNEEEVEFQLKWTNA' A
#
# COMPACT_ATOMS: atom_id res chain seq x y z
N MET A 1 21.37 0.37 -12.17
CA MET A 1 20.23 -0.06 -11.48
C MET A 1 19.35 -0.93 -12.30
N GLY A 2 19.03 -2.05 -11.83
CA GLY A 2 18.18 -2.97 -12.54
C GLY A 2 16.72 -2.60 -12.46
N GLU A 3 15.95 -3.18 -13.33
CA GLU A 3 14.51 -3.08 -13.27
C GLU A 3 13.97 -3.89 -12.11
N LYS A 4 12.87 -3.43 -11.54
CA LYS A 4 12.20 -4.21 -10.52
C LYS A 4 11.41 -5.32 -11.18
N ARG A 5 11.42 -6.47 -10.56
CA ARG A 5 10.65 -7.60 -11.06
C ARG A 5 9.18 -7.37 -10.78
N ASP A 6 8.36 -7.86 -11.71
CA ASP A 6 6.93 -7.88 -11.48
C ASP A 6 6.62 -8.75 -10.28
N ARG A 7 5.72 -8.27 -9.44
CA ARG A 7 5.26 -9.07 -8.31
C ARG A 7 3.87 -8.62 -7.91
N ASP A 8 3.11 -9.55 -7.40
CA ASP A 8 1.77 -9.28 -6.91
C ASP A 8 1.61 -10.19 -5.70
N VAL A 9 1.86 -9.65 -4.53
CA VAL A 9 1.83 -10.40 -3.29
C VAL A 9 0.94 -9.71 -2.29
N GLU A 10 0.31 -10.51 -1.43
CA GLU A 10 -0.43 -9.96 -0.31
C GLU A 10 -0.02 -10.64 0.96
N LYS A 11 -0.18 -9.94 2.05
CA LYS A 11 0.14 -10.46 3.37
C LYS A 11 -1.06 -10.24 4.27
N VAL A 12 -1.47 -11.30 4.95
CA VAL A 12 -2.58 -11.22 5.88
C VAL A 12 -2.05 -10.80 7.25
N TYR A 13 -2.72 -9.85 7.87
CA TYR A 13 -2.32 -9.30 9.17
C TYR A 13 -3.47 -9.42 10.17
N SER A 14 -3.13 -9.44 11.44
CA SER A 14 -4.13 -9.27 12.48
C SER A 14 -4.71 -7.87 12.39
N VAL A 15 -5.87 -7.66 12.99
CA VAL A 15 -6.49 -6.33 12.99
C VAL A 15 -5.56 -5.29 13.61
N SER A 16 -4.92 -5.62 14.74
CA SER A 16 -4.05 -4.65 15.42
C SER A 16 -2.83 -4.29 14.57
N GLU A 17 -2.25 -5.26 13.87
CA GLU A 17 -1.14 -4.99 12.97
C GLU A 17 -1.57 -4.12 11.79
N PHE A 18 -2.76 -4.42 11.26
CA PHE A 18 -3.31 -3.67 10.14
C PHE A 18 -3.58 -2.21 10.55
N VAL A 19 -4.18 -2.03 11.73
CA VAL A 19 -4.45 -0.68 12.26
C VAL A 19 -3.15 0.11 12.42
N ALA A 20 -2.11 -0.53 12.93
CA ALA A 20 -0.82 0.15 13.11
C ALA A 20 -0.27 0.64 11.78
N LYS A 21 -0.40 -0.16 10.72
CA LYS A 21 0.06 0.24 9.39
C LYS A 21 -0.74 1.40 8.83
N LEU A 22 -2.06 1.37 9.02
CA LEU A 22 -2.93 2.47 8.57
C LEU A 22 -2.60 3.77 9.29
N ARG A 23 -2.33 3.70 10.60
CA ARG A 23 -1.96 4.89 11.37
C ARG A 23 -0.66 5.48 10.88
N ARG A 24 0.34 4.65 10.58
CA ARG A 24 1.61 5.13 10.05
C ARG A 24 1.43 5.81 8.70
N LEU A 25 0.58 5.22 7.85
CA LEU A 25 0.30 5.83 6.55
C LEU A 25 -0.36 7.19 6.71
N ALA A 26 -1.39 7.27 7.55
CA ALA A 26 -2.10 8.52 7.76
C ALA A 26 -1.14 9.59 8.32
N ASP A 27 -0.31 9.23 9.29
CA ASP A 27 0.65 10.16 9.88
C ASP A 27 1.63 10.67 8.84
N ALA A 28 2.18 9.79 8.02
CA ALA A 28 3.15 10.18 6.99
C ALA A 28 2.52 11.16 6.00
N LEU A 29 1.30 10.89 5.57
CA LEU A 29 0.62 11.77 4.63
C LEU A 29 0.30 13.13 5.25
N GLU A 30 -0.09 13.15 6.51
CA GLU A 30 -0.41 14.40 7.19
C GLU A 30 0.82 15.30 7.36
N THR A 31 1.98 14.71 7.63
CA THR A 31 3.20 15.48 7.84
C THR A 31 3.99 15.71 6.57
N GLY A 32 3.55 15.15 5.46
CA GLY A 32 4.26 15.29 4.18
C GLY A 32 5.51 14.45 4.10
N GLU A 33 5.66 13.45 4.96
CA GLU A 33 6.81 12.57 4.94
C GLU A 33 6.60 11.42 3.97
N ARG A 34 7.72 10.88 3.47
CA ARG A 34 7.66 9.72 2.60
C ARG A 34 7.21 8.51 3.40
N PHE A 35 6.23 7.78 2.89
CA PHE A 35 5.78 6.56 3.53
C PHE A 35 6.60 5.38 3.07
N GLU A 36 6.97 4.51 3.99
CA GLU A 36 7.63 3.25 3.63
C GLU A 36 7.01 2.10 4.39
N ILE A 37 6.95 0.95 3.74
CA ILE A 37 6.35 -0.24 4.31
C ILE A 37 7.06 -1.48 3.78
N GLN A 38 7.16 -2.49 4.61
CA GLN A 38 7.70 -3.77 4.19
C GLN A 38 6.55 -4.72 3.91
N VAL A 39 6.54 -5.31 2.72
CA VAL A 39 5.50 -6.26 2.33
C VAL A 39 6.17 -7.53 1.84
N ALA A 40 5.91 -8.64 2.53
CA ALA A 40 6.47 -9.94 2.15
C ALA A 40 7.97 -9.87 1.87
N GLY A 41 8.71 -9.26 2.78
CA GLY A 41 10.17 -9.22 2.73
C GLY A 41 10.80 -8.12 1.90
N GLU A 42 10.00 -7.33 1.20
CA GLU A 42 10.53 -6.23 0.41
C GLU A 42 10.08 -4.90 0.97
N ARG A 43 11.02 -3.96 1.10
CA ARG A 43 10.71 -2.61 1.58
C ARG A 43 10.30 -1.73 0.41
N ILE A 44 9.15 -1.12 0.53
CA ILE A 44 8.55 -0.29 -0.51
C ILE A 44 8.57 1.17 -0.04
N TYR A 45 9.06 2.07 -0.88
CA TYR A 45 9.08 3.50 -0.60
C TYR A 45 8.04 4.16 -1.50
N VAL A 46 7.04 4.77 -0.90
CA VAL A 46 5.94 5.39 -1.66
C VAL A 46 6.28 6.86 -1.87
N PRO A 47 6.42 7.31 -3.12
CA PRO A 47 6.77 8.70 -3.37
C PRO A 47 5.60 9.64 -3.11
N ALA A 48 5.93 10.92 -2.89
CA ALA A 48 4.90 11.93 -2.63
C ALA A 48 3.97 12.11 -3.83
N ARG A 49 4.43 11.77 -5.03
CA ARG A 49 3.63 11.92 -6.25
C ARG A 49 2.65 10.78 -6.47
N ALA A 50 2.60 9.81 -5.58
CA ALA A 50 1.66 8.69 -5.72
C ALA A 50 0.23 9.18 -5.76
N GLU A 51 -0.59 8.46 -6.49
CA GLU A 51 -2.03 8.71 -6.53
C GLU A 51 -2.71 7.83 -5.49
N PHE A 52 -3.66 8.39 -4.77
CA PHE A 52 -4.36 7.68 -3.70
C PHE A 52 -5.80 7.50 -4.07
N ASN A 53 -6.31 6.27 -3.95
CA ASN A 53 -7.72 6.01 -4.24
C ASN A 53 -8.23 4.85 -3.40
N VAL A 54 -9.54 4.69 -3.40
CA VAL A 54 -10.20 3.56 -2.76
C VAL A 54 -11.00 2.83 -3.82
N GLU A 55 -10.81 1.53 -3.91
CA GLU A 55 -11.49 0.70 -4.90
C GLU A 55 -12.40 -0.30 -4.20
N HIS A 56 -13.56 -0.52 -4.77
CA HIS A 56 -14.50 -1.52 -4.30
C HIS A 56 -14.77 -2.49 -5.44
N GLU A 57 -14.70 -3.78 -5.15
CA GLU A 57 -14.93 -4.81 -6.16
C GLU A 57 -15.86 -5.86 -5.60
N ARG A 58 -16.79 -6.29 -6.43
CA ARG A 58 -17.73 -7.34 -6.04
C ARG A 58 -17.86 -8.32 -7.19
N GLU A 59 -17.74 -9.62 -6.85
CA GLU A 59 -17.90 -10.69 -7.84
C GLU A 59 -18.51 -11.89 -7.15
N GLY A 60 -19.73 -12.28 -7.54
CA GLY A 60 -20.45 -13.37 -6.89
C GLY A 60 -20.69 -13.02 -5.42
N ASN A 61 -20.23 -13.87 -4.53
CA ASN A 61 -20.36 -13.66 -3.09
C ASN A 61 -19.09 -13.04 -2.47
N GLU A 62 -18.13 -12.70 -3.30
CA GLU A 62 -16.88 -12.12 -2.80
C GLU A 62 -16.89 -10.62 -2.95
N GLU A 63 -16.32 -9.96 -1.97
CA GLU A 63 -16.32 -8.51 -1.95
C GLU A 63 -15.01 -8.01 -1.36
N GLU A 64 -14.44 -6.95 -1.96
CA GLU A 64 -13.20 -6.35 -1.45
C GLU A 64 -13.24 -4.85 -1.50
N VAL A 65 -12.57 -4.24 -0.52
CA VAL A 65 -12.28 -2.80 -0.53
C VAL A 65 -10.77 -2.66 -0.45
N GLU A 66 -10.18 -1.87 -1.36
CA GLU A 66 -8.75 -1.66 -1.41
C GLU A 66 -8.43 -0.19 -1.26
N PHE A 67 -7.48 0.12 -0.39
CA PHE A 67 -6.88 1.45 -0.31
C PHE A 67 -5.62 1.38 -1.13
N GLN A 68 -5.56 2.11 -2.24
CA GLN A 68 -4.47 1.99 -3.21
C GLN A 68 -3.60 3.23 -3.25
N LEU A 69 -2.29 2.99 -3.34
CA LEU A 69 -1.28 4.01 -3.55
C LEU A 69 -0.55 3.58 -4.81
N LYS A 70 -0.70 4.35 -5.89
CA LYS A 70 -0.20 3.94 -7.21
C LYS A 70 0.74 4.98 -7.78
N TRP A 71 1.82 4.54 -8.37
CA TRP A 71 2.78 5.43 -9.03
C TRP A 71 3.55 4.66 -10.09
N THR A 72 4.20 5.40 -10.96
CA THR A 72 5.08 4.83 -11.98
C THR A 72 6.51 5.21 -11.60
N ASN A 73 7.40 4.26 -11.65
CA ASN A 73 8.82 4.52 -11.39
C ASN A 73 9.44 5.19 -12.61
N ALA A 74 10.30 6.17 -12.35
CA ALA A 74 10.95 6.90 -13.42
C ALA A 74 12.12 6.11 -13.99
#